data_c020094b41590d718d0d5a707ee30b51
#
_entry.id   c020094b41590d718d0d5a707ee30b51
#
_cell.length_a   1.000
_cell.length_b   1.000
_cell.length_c   1.000
_cell.angle_alpha   90.00
_cell.angle_beta   90.00
_cell.angle_gamma   90.00
#
_symmetry.space_group_name_H-M   'P 1'
#
loop_
_entity.id
_entity.type
_entity.pdbx_description
1 polymer ?
#
loop_
_entity_poly.entity_id
_entity_poly.type
_entity_poly.pdbx_seq_one_letter_code
_entity_poly.pdbx_strand_id
1 'polypeptide(L)'
;MKIRMLSRILGTVLVAGSVFTVSPAAFAEEGAAAPAPAEAVQEQAPFDVQAVEQHVMATITRFEKDDVTGLQLEATRELRPHLTAEQVTGAKAEFAPKWGARAGVGKPLMTAGKEGDKWYVICELAVGYKETAVIYRLSYDENMKLAGFLVR
;
A
#
# COMPACT_ATOMS: atom_id res chain seq x y z
N MET A 1 6.13 -24.70 -10.96
CA MET A 1 6.61 -24.60 -9.57
C MET A 1 5.89 -23.43 -8.92
N LYS A 2 4.91 -23.71 -8.07
CA LYS A 2 4.06 -22.66 -7.45
C LYS A 2 4.82 -22.03 -6.29
N ILE A 3 5.27 -20.80 -6.47
CA ILE A 3 5.84 -20.02 -5.37
C ILE A 3 4.67 -19.52 -4.51
N ARG A 4 4.45 -20.20 -3.39
CA ARG A 4 3.55 -19.74 -2.34
C ARG A 4 4.28 -18.66 -1.55
N MET A 5 4.00 -17.41 -1.83
CA MET A 5 4.38 -16.32 -0.95
C MET A 5 3.50 -16.41 0.31
N LEU A 6 4.14 -16.55 1.46
CA LEU A 6 3.48 -16.57 2.77
C LEU A 6 2.83 -15.20 3.02
N SER A 7 1.51 -15.16 2.83
CA SER A 7 0.68 -14.12 3.43
C SER A 7 0.31 -14.58 4.83
N ARG A 8 0.92 -14.04 5.83
CA ARG A 8 0.43 -14.03 7.22
C ARG A 8 0.46 -12.58 7.65
N ILE A 9 -0.73 -12.03 7.83
CA ILE A 9 -1.28 -11.60 9.12
C ILE A 9 -2.65 -10.96 8.82
N LEU A 10 -3.71 -11.72 9.07
CA LEU A 10 -5.03 -11.16 9.33
C LEU A 10 -5.13 -10.96 10.84
N GLY A 11 -5.00 -9.73 11.28
CA GLY A 11 -5.45 -9.30 12.59
C GLY A 11 -6.88 -8.81 12.49
N THR A 12 -7.83 -9.68 12.82
CA THR A 12 -9.26 -9.33 12.91
C THR A 12 -9.49 -8.56 14.21
N VAL A 13 -9.74 -7.26 14.11
CA VAL A 13 -10.28 -6.49 15.24
C VAL A 13 -11.80 -6.52 15.15
N LEU A 14 -12.39 -7.33 16.02
CA LEU A 14 -13.84 -7.36 16.27
C LEU A 14 -14.20 -6.17 17.17
N VAL A 15 -14.85 -5.16 16.64
CA VAL A 15 -15.50 -4.12 17.44
C VAL A 15 -16.91 -4.58 17.73
N ALA A 16 -17.15 -5.00 18.99
CA ALA A 16 -18.46 -5.30 19.51
C ALA A 16 -19.25 -3.99 19.71
N GLY A 17 -20.32 -3.82 18.95
CA GLY A 17 -21.28 -2.75 19.15
C GLY A 17 -22.14 -3.01 20.38
N SER A 18 -22.08 -2.14 21.36
CA SER A 18 -22.99 -2.11 22.49
C SER A 18 -24.17 -1.21 22.18
N VAL A 19 -25.35 -1.82 22.12
CA VAL A 19 -26.62 -1.13 22.00
C VAL A 19 -27.00 -0.63 23.40
N PHE A 20 -27.08 0.68 23.61
CA PHE A 20 -27.65 1.27 24.81
C PHE A 20 -29.10 1.66 24.56
N THR A 21 -29.98 0.99 25.26
CA THR A 21 -31.39 1.37 25.41
C THR A 21 -31.50 2.55 26.38
N VAL A 22 -32.15 3.61 25.92
CA VAL A 22 -32.46 4.80 26.72
C VAL A 22 -33.77 4.58 27.47
N SER A 23 -33.75 4.74 28.78
CA SER A 23 -34.96 5.00 29.58
C SER A 23 -34.84 6.36 30.29
N PRO A 24 -35.92 7.17 30.32
CA PRO A 24 -35.86 8.50 30.90
C PRO A 24 -36.31 8.46 32.38
N ALA A 25 -35.48 9.01 33.23
CA ALA A 25 -35.95 9.52 34.54
C ALA A 25 -35.11 10.72 34.95
N ALA A 26 -35.81 11.81 35.14
CA ALA A 26 -35.28 13.09 35.63
C ALA A 26 -34.71 12.96 37.03
N PHE A 27 -33.56 13.62 37.28
CA PHE A 27 -33.34 14.44 38.48
C PHE A 27 -32.10 15.29 38.27
N ALA A 28 -32.24 16.58 38.50
CA ALA A 28 -31.20 17.57 38.51
C ALA A 28 -30.30 17.37 39.75
N GLU A 29 -29.00 17.43 39.59
CA GLU A 29 -28.08 17.98 40.58
C GLU A 29 -26.72 18.33 39.97
N GLU A 30 -26.26 19.41 40.35
CA GLU A 30 -25.16 20.31 40.14
C GLU A 30 -23.76 19.65 40.10
N GLY A 31 -22.95 20.07 39.12
CA GLY A 31 -21.54 20.26 39.36
C GLY A 31 -20.61 19.09 39.25
N ALA A 32 -20.24 18.72 38.03
CA ALA A 32 -18.85 18.34 37.68
C ALA A 32 -18.72 18.35 36.16
N ALA A 33 -17.93 19.28 35.64
CA ALA A 33 -17.53 19.27 34.23
C ALA A 33 -16.80 17.97 33.96
N ALA A 34 -17.48 17.06 33.23
CA ALA A 34 -16.83 15.90 32.66
C ALA A 34 -15.68 16.42 31.77
N PRO A 35 -14.47 15.87 31.87
CA PRO A 35 -13.41 16.22 30.93
C PRO A 35 -13.92 15.85 29.53
N ALA A 36 -13.90 16.83 28.64
CA ALA A 36 -14.17 16.61 27.23
C ALA A 36 -13.36 15.38 26.78
N PRO A 37 -13.96 14.45 26.01
CA PRO A 37 -13.21 13.35 25.46
C PRO A 37 -12.01 13.95 24.72
N ALA A 38 -10.81 13.56 25.12
CA ALA A 38 -9.60 13.94 24.42
C ALA A 38 -9.84 13.57 22.96
N GLU A 39 -9.89 14.57 22.08
CA GLU A 39 -9.95 14.34 20.65
C GLU A 39 -8.76 13.46 20.35
N ALA A 40 -9.01 12.22 19.97
CA ALA A 40 -7.98 11.33 19.49
C ALA A 40 -7.35 12.05 18.31
N VAL A 41 -6.14 12.56 18.48
CA VAL A 41 -5.36 13.15 17.41
C VAL A 41 -5.24 12.05 16.35
N GLN A 42 -6.03 12.16 15.28
CA GLN A 42 -5.91 11.25 14.16
C GLN A 42 -4.56 11.56 13.53
N GLU A 43 -3.61 10.69 13.80
CA GLU A 43 -2.27 10.79 13.27
C GLU A 43 -2.33 10.69 11.74
N GLN A 44 -2.09 11.79 11.07
CA GLN A 44 -2.17 11.86 9.62
C GLN A 44 -0.95 11.16 9.01
N ALA A 45 -1.20 10.30 8.03
CA ALA A 45 -0.14 9.62 7.31
C ALA A 45 0.82 10.62 6.63
N PRO A 46 2.15 10.45 6.77
CA PRO A 46 3.15 11.41 6.33
C PRO A 46 3.47 11.29 4.82
N PHE A 47 2.47 10.99 3.99
CA PHE A 47 2.68 10.78 2.55
C PHE A 47 2.05 11.89 1.72
N ASP A 48 2.83 12.42 0.79
CA ASP A 48 2.34 13.28 -0.28
C ASP A 48 1.89 12.42 -1.47
N VAL A 49 0.63 12.56 -1.85
CA VAL A 49 0.01 11.75 -2.91
C VAL A 49 0.74 11.87 -4.24
N GLN A 50 1.16 13.09 -4.62
CA GLN A 50 1.85 13.33 -5.88
C GLN A 50 3.25 12.71 -5.87
N ALA A 51 3.95 12.79 -4.72
CA ALA A 51 5.24 12.14 -4.56
C ALA A 51 5.11 10.61 -4.68
N VAL A 52 4.09 10.01 -4.06
CA VAL A 52 3.83 8.57 -4.19
C VAL A 52 3.56 8.19 -5.64
N GLU A 53 2.72 8.93 -6.37
CA GLU A 53 2.44 8.67 -7.79
C GLU A 53 3.70 8.72 -8.65
N GLN A 54 4.57 9.70 -8.42
CA GLN A 54 5.84 9.83 -9.14
C GLN A 54 6.76 8.63 -8.89
N HIS A 55 6.88 8.19 -7.63
CA HIS A 55 7.66 7.00 -7.28
C HIS A 55 7.10 5.73 -7.91
N VAL A 56 5.78 5.56 -7.87
CA VAL A 56 5.09 4.42 -8.52
C VAL A 56 5.40 4.37 -10.01
N MET A 57 5.27 5.49 -10.72
CA MET A 57 5.54 5.56 -12.15
C MET A 57 7.02 5.32 -12.49
N ALA A 58 7.93 5.83 -11.65
CA ALA A 58 9.37 5.58 -11.80
C ALA A 58 9.70 4.10 -11.61
N THR A 59 9.14 3.46 -10.57
CA THR A 59 9.34 2.03 -10.29
C THR A 59 8.82 1.16 -11.43
N ILE A 60 7.60 1.43 -11.94
CA ILE A 60 7.03 0.72 -13.09
C ILE A 60 7.92 0.88 -14.33
N THR A 61 8.39 2.09 -14.60
CA THR A 61 9.26 2.36 -15.75
C THR A 61 10.59 1.61 -15.65
N ARG A 62 11.19 1.51 -14.46
CA ARG A 62 12.39 0.70 -14.23
C ARG A 62 12.11 -0.78 -14.44
N PHE A 63 11.00 -1.27 -13.93
CA PHE A 63 10.59 -2.66 -14.13
C PHE A 63 10.40 -2.99 -15.62
N GLU A 64 9.73 -2.10 -16.37
CA GLU A 64 9.53 -2.28 -17.82
C GLU A 64 10.86 -2.33 -18.59
N LYS A 65 11.86 -1.56 -18.14
CA LYS A 65 13.18 -1.47 -18.77
C LYS A 65 14.19 -2.51 -18.26
N ASP A 66 13.80 -3.42 -17.38
CA ASP A 66 14.70 -4.36 -16.72
C ASP A 66 15.83 -3.68 -15.92
N ASP A 67 15.60 -2.47 -15.42
CA ASP A 67 16.55 -1.74 -14.59
C ASP A 67 16.54 -2.27 -13.15
N VAL A 68 17.08 -3.47 -13.00
CA VAL A 68 17.18 -4.17 -11.70
C VAL A 68 18.01 -3.36 -10.71
N THR A 69 19.10 -2.75 -11.16
CA THR A 69 19.95 -1.92 -10.29
C THR A 69 19.17 -0.72 -9.73
N GLY A 70 18.42 -0.02 -10.57
CA GLY A 70 17.56 1.08 -10.14
C GLY A 70 16.49 0.64 -9.16
N LEU A 71 15.86 -0.51 -9.39
CA LEU A 71 14.88 -1.09 -8.45
C LEU A 71 15.51 -1.43 -7.10
N GLN A 72 16.70 -2.03 -7.09
CA GLN A 72 17.43 -2.37 -5.87
C GLN A 72 17.85 -1.14 -5.06
N LEU A 73 18.24 -0.05 -5.72
CA LEU A 73 18.62 1.20 -5.06
C LEU A 73 17.44 1.89 -4.36
N GLU A 74 16.25 1.76 -4.92
CA GLU A 74 15.02 2.28 -4.32
C GLU A 74 14.43 1.39 -3.25
N ALA A 75 14.76 0.09 -3.26
CA ALA A 75 14.21 -0.89 -2.36
C ALA A 75 14.75 -0.75 -0.93
N THR A 76 13.89 -1.10 0.03
CA THR A 76 14.31 -1.32 1.42
C THR A 76 15.36 -2.43 1.49
N ARG A 77 16.06 -2.49 2.61
CA ARG A 77 17.08 -3.52 2.85
C ARG A 77 16.50 -4.93 2.76
N GLU A 78 15.26 -5.09 3.21
CA GLU A 78 14.54 -6.37 3.26
C GLU A 78 14.09 -6.81 1.85
N LEU A 79 13.60 -5.89 1.03
CA LEU A 79 13.12 -6.20 -0.31
C LEU A 79 14.26 -6.41 -1.33
N ARG A 80 15.35 -5.68 -1.16
CA ARG A 80 16.48 -5.66 -2.13
C ARG A 80 16.99 -7.04 -2.56
N PRO A 81 17.19 -8.04 -1.65
CA PRO A 81 17.63 -9.38 -2.05
C PRO A 81 16.62 -10.13 -2.92
N HIS A 82 15.37 -9.72 -2.91
CA HIS A 82 14.29 -10.33 -3.68
C HIS A 82 14.07 -9.69 -5.06
N LEU A 83 14.79 -8.61 -5.37
CA LEU A 83 14.75 -7.94 -6.68
C LEU A 83 15.97 -8.35 -7.50
N THR A 84 16.09 -9.63 -7.83
CA THR A 84 17.14 -10.15 -8.72
C THR A 84 16.71 -10.07 -10.18
N ALA A 85 17.68 -10.08 -11.10
CA ALA A 85 17.40 -10.10 -12.53
C ALA A 85 16.52 -11.30 -12.91
N GLU A 86 16.76 -12.46 -12.31
CA GLU A 86 15.95 -13.67 -12.53
C GLU A 86 14.50 -13.49 -12.07
N GLN A 87 14.29 -12.90 -10.90
CA GLN A 87 12.94 -12.67 -10.37
C GLN A 87 12.18 -11.62 -11.17
N VAL A 88 12.84 -10.53 -11.56
CA VAL A 88 12.25 -9.48 -12.40
C VAL A 88 11.88 -10.04 -13.77
N THR A 89 12.79 -10.77 -14.41
CA THR A 89 12.53 -11.41 -15.71
C THR A 89 11.44 -12.48 -15.60
N GLY A 90 11.45 -13.28 -14.53
CA GLY A 90 10.44 -14.30 -14.29
C GLY A 90 9.04 -13.71 -14.08
N ALA A 91 8.94 -12.62 -13.33
CA ALA A 91 7.66 -11.91 -13.16
C ALA A 91 7.14 -11.34 -14.49
N LYS A 92 8.03 -10.85 -15.35
CA LYS A 92 7.66 -10.35 -16.68
C LYS A 92 7.30 -11.45 -17.67
N ALA A 93 7.89 -12.63 -17.55
CA ALA A 93 7.70 -13.72 -18.51
C ALA A 93 6.23 -14.13 -18.69
N GLU A 94 5.40 -13.95 -17.69
CA GLU A 94 3.97 -14.22 -17.76
C GLU A 94 3.20 -13.19 -18.59
N PHE A 95 3.67 -11.96 -18.64
CA PHE A 95 2.95 -10.80 -19.21
C PHE A 95 3.66 -10.19 -20.42
N ALA A 96 4.98 -10.17 -20.43
CA ALA A 96 5.76 -9.44 -21.42
C ALA A 96 5.45 -9.76 -22.89
N PRO A 97 5.14 -11.03 -23.28
CA PRO A 97 4.76 -11.34 -24.65
C PRO A 97 3.48 -10.62 -25.12
N LYS A 98 2.63 -10.20 -24.15
CA LYS A 98 1.36 -9.52 -24.41
C LYS A 98 1.38 -8.03 -24.13
N TRP A 99 2.52 -7.46 -23.76
CA TRP A 99 2.53 -6.08 -23.34
C TRP A 99 2.41 -5.11 -24.52
N GLY A 100 3.31 -5.19 -25.45
CA GLY A 100 3.43 -4.14 -26.44
C GLY A 100 3.72 -2.78 -25.77
N ALA A 101 3.38 -1.70 -26.46
CA ALA A 101 3.52 -0.35 -25.90
C ALA A 101 2.50 -0.08 -24.80
N ARG A 102 2.91 0.74 -23.81
CA ARG A 102 2.00 1.27 -22.79
C ARG A 102 0.93 2.10 -23.46
N ALA A 103 -0.33 1.75 -23.26
CA ALA A 103 -1.49 2.40 -23.88
C ALA A 103 -2.16 3.40 -22.94
N GLY A 104 -2.10 3.16 -21.62
CA GLY A 104 -2.72 4.05 -20.65
C GLY A 104 -2.39 3.66 -19.22
N VAL A 105 -2.73 4.55 -18.30
CA VAL A 105 -2.55 4.37 -16.86
C VAL A 105 -3.87 4.67 -16.18
N GLY A 106 -4.34 3.75 -15.34
CA GLY A 106 -5.55 3.91 -14.56
C GLY A 106 -5.38 4.91 -13.41
N LYS A 107 -6.42 5.09 -12.64
CA LYS A 107 -6.35 5.87 -11.41
C LYS A 107 -5.67 5.05 -10.31
N PRO A 108 -4.68 5.60 -9.60
CA PRO A 108 -4.08 4.92 -8.48
C PRO A 108 -5.06 4.81 -7.31
N LEU A 109 -5.10 3.65 -6.68
CA LEU A 109 -5.78 3.43 -5.41
C LEU A 109 -4.70 3.39 -4.32
N MET A 110 -4.74 4.36 -3.41
CA MET A 110 -3.75 4.48 -2.34
C MET A 110 -4.39 4.23 -0.98
N THR A 111 -3.68 3.48 -0.15
CA THR A 111 -4.05 3.23 1.25
C THR A 111 -2.81 3.37 2.10
N ALA A 112 -2.85 4.23 3.11
CA ALA A 112 -1.79 4.36 4.09
C ALA A 112 -2.17 3.67 5.39
N GLY A 113 -1.18 3.12 6.09
CA GLY A 113 -1.36 2.46 7.36
C GLY A 113 -0.05 2.31 8.11
N LYS A 114 -0.15 1.89 9.37
CA LYS A 114 1.01 1.60 10.22
C LYS A 114 1.18 0.10 10.41
N GLU A 115 2.42 -0.32 10.44
CA GLU A 115 2.84 -1.62 10.95
C GLU A 115 3.88 -1.39 12.05
N GLY A 116 3.48 -1.62 13.30
CA GLY A 116 4.22 -1.14 14.47
C GLY A 116 4.27 0.38 14.49
N ASP A 117 5.46 0.95 14.60
CA ASP A 117 5.68 2.39 14.62
C ASP A 117 5.98 3.00 13.24
N LYS A 118 5.99 2.18 12.18
CA LYS A 118 6.35 2.61 10.83
C LYS A 118 5.12 2.80 9.96
N TRP A 119 5.13 3.88 9.19
CA TRP A 119 4.13 4.14 8.18
C TRP A 119 4.47 3.46 6.85
N TYR A 120 3.44 2.96 6.19
CA TYR A 120 3.51 2.44 4.84
C TYR A 120 2.36 3.00 4.00
N VAL A 121 2.62 3.24 2.73
CA VAL A 121 1.59 3.50 1.73
C VAL A 121 1.60 2.38 0.70
N ILE A 122 0.42 1.85 0.40
CA ILE A 122 0.21 0.85 -0.64
C ILE A 122 -0.51 1.53 -1.79
N CYS A 123 0.03 1.40 -2.98
CA CYS A 123 -0.57 1.91 -4.20
C CYS A 123 -0.87 0.73 -5.14
N GLU A 124 -2.12 0.59 -5.55
CA GLU A 124 -2.52 -0.29 -6.64
C GLU A 124 -2.81 0.54 -7.89
N LEU A 125 -2.20 0.17 -9.00
CA LEU A 125 -2.31 0.87 -10.26
C LEU A 125 -2.45 -0.11 -11.41
N ALA A 126 -3.53 0.03 -12.19
CA ALA A 126 -3.70 -0.70 -13.43
C ALA A 126 -2.99 0.06 -14.57
N VAL A 127 -2.14 -0.62 -15.29
CA VAL A 127 -1.46 -0.10 -16.48
C VAL A 127 -1.93 -0.90 -17.69
N GLY A 128 -2.54 -0.22 -18.65
CA GLY A 128 -2.93 -0.79 -19.93
C GLY A 128 -1.75 -0.81 -20.89
N TYR A 129 -1.52 -1.96 -21.48
CA TYR A 129 -0.61 -2.16 -22.60
C TYR A 129 -1.40 -2.50 -23.86
N LYS A 130 -0.74 -2.55 -25.01
CA LYS A 130 -1.41 -2.74 -26.29
C LYS A 130 -2.35 -3.96 -26.30
N GLU A 131 -1.98 -5.05 -25.67
CA GLU A 131 -2.70 -6.33 -25.72
C GLU A 131 -3.15 -6.85 -24.36
N THR A 132 -2.77 -6.20 -23.27
CA THR A 132 -3.10 -6.64 -21.91
C THR A 132 -3.15 -5.47 -20.93
N ALA A 133 -3.69 -5.72 -19.73
CA ALA A 133 -3.58 -4.82 -18.59
C ALA A 133 -2.88 -5.55 -17.45
N VAL A 134 -2.04 -4.83 -16.73
CA VAL A 134 -1.26 -5.34 -15.61
C VAL A 134 -1.57 -4.52 -14.38
N ILE A 135 -1.80 -5.16 -13.26
CA ILE A 135 -2.00 -4.49 -11.98
C ILE A 135 -0.70 -4.54 -11.20
N TYR A 136 -0.19 -3.36 -10.90
CA TYR A 136 0.95 -3.17 -10.01
C TYR A 136 0.45 -2.84 -8.61
N ARG A 137 0.91 -3.57 -7.62
CA ARG A 137 0.70 -3.24 -6.21
C ARG A 137 2.07 -3.01 -5.58
N LEU A 138 2.33 -1.76 -5.28
CA LEU A 138 3.60 -1.28 -4.75
C LEU A 138 3.38 -0.75 -3.33
N SER A 139 4.30 -1.01 -2.42
CA SER A 139 4.29 -0.40 -1.11
C SER A 139 5.59 0.35 -0.85
N TYR A 140 5.47 1.49 -0.19
CA TYR A 140 6.60 2.34 0.18
C TYR A 140 6.56 2.60 1.69
N ASP A 141 7.73 2.68 2.29
CA ASP A 141 7.88 3.10 3.68
C ASP A 141 7.81 4.63 3.81
N GLU A 142 7.90 5.13 5.03
CA GLU A 142 7.88 6.57 5.34
C GLU A 142 9.02 7.37 4.71
N ASN A 143 10.11 6.71 4.29
CA ASN A 143 11.25 7.30 3.59
C ASN A 143 11.12 7.16 2.07
N MET A 144 9.95 6.77 1.57
CA MET A 144 9.69 6.52 0.15
C MET A 144 10.59 5.43 -0.45
N LYS A 145 11.02 4.46 0.38
CA LYS A 145 11.72 3.27 -0.09
C LYS A 145 10.70 2.19 -0.48
N LEU A 146 10.94 1.55 -1.60
CA LEU A 146 10.11 0.44 -2.07
C LEU A 146 10.21 -0.73 -1.08
N ALA A 147 9.12 -1.02 -0.38
CA ALA A 147 9.00 -2.06 0.63
C ALA A 147 8.29 -3.31 0.13
N GLY A 148 7.49 -3.20 -0.92
CA GLY A 148 6.80 -4.33 -1.54
C GLY A 148 6.55 -4.10 -3.02
N PHE A 149 6.63 -5.19 -3.80
CA PHE A 149 6.44 -5.18 -5.24
C PHE A 149 5.67 -6.44 -5.66
N LEU A 150 4.50 -6.25 -6.23
CA LEU A 150 3.67 -7.32 -6.78
C LEU A 150 3.11 -6.90 -8.14
N VAL A 151 3.19 -7.81 -9.10
CA VAL A 151 2.64 -7.66 -10.46
C VAL A 151 1.67 -8.81 -10.72
N ARG A 152 0.51 -8.52 -11.26
CA ARG A 152 -0.52 -9.51 -11.58
C ARG A 152 -1.39 -9.09 -12.77
#